data_06795f13c2ed98b9abcc7018a68788b0
#
_entry.id   06795f13c2ed98b9abcc7018a68788b0
#
_cell.length_a   1.000
_cell.length_b   1.000
_cell.length_c   1.000
_cell.angle_alpha   90.00
_cell.angle_beta   90.00
_cell.angle_gamma   90.00
#
_symmetry.space_group_name_H-M   'P 1'
#
loop_
_entity.id
_entity.type
_entity.pdbx_description
1 polymer ?
#
loop_
_entity_poly.entity_id
_entity_poly.type
_entity_poly.pdbx_seq_one_letter_code
_entity_poly.pdbx_strand_id
1 'polypeptide(L)'
;MDLLIVLTYVALAWAVFKIFRIPVNQWTLATAALGGVFLVSGLILLMNYNHPYTFTAQKAVIAIPITPQVTGIVTEVTDKNNQLIQKGEVLFKLDPVRYQARVDRLQADLMTATHNIKTLRAQLTEAQANTTQVSAERDRLFKNYQRYLKGSQAAVNPFSERDIDDARQNFLAQDALVKGSVAEQAQIQSQLDSMVNGEQSQIVSLR
;
A
#
# COMPACT_ATOMS: atom_id res chain seq x y z
N MET A 1 -31.54 34.31 -41.96
CA MET A 1 -31.88 33.63 -43.23
C MET A 1 -33.33 33.92 -43.62
N ASP A 2 -34.24 33.89 -42.63
CA ASP A 2 -35.70 34.02 -42.86
C ASP A 2 -36.13 35.33 -43.51
N LEU A 3 -35.49 36.43 -43.13
CA LEU A 3 -35.76 37.76 -43.70
C LEU A 3 -35.46 37.83 -45.21
N LEU A 4 -34.43 37.11 -45.66
CA LEU A 4 -34.04 37.06 -47.06
C LEU A 4 -35.08 36.30 -47.89
N ILE A 5 -35.67 35.19 -47.35
CA ILE A 5 -36.72 34.39 -48.00
C ILE A 5 -38.00 35.24 -48.16
N VAL A 6 -38.37 35.97 -47.09
CA VAL A 6 -39.54 36.86 -47.13
C VAL A 6 -39.35 37.95 -48.19
N LEU A 7 -38.15 38.56 -48.23
CA LEU A 7 -37.88 39.65 -49.17
C LEU A 7 -37.86 39.17 -50.62
N THR A 8 -37.31 37.97 -50.89
CA THR A 8 -37.37 37.33 -52.22
C THR A 8 -38.80 37.01 -52.65
N TYR A 9 -39.64 36.50 -51.75
CA TYR A 9 -41.05 36.28 -52.02
C TYR A 9 -41.78 37.56 -52.39
N VAL A 10 -41.61 38.62 -51.59
CA VAL A 10 -42.23 39.93 -51.85
C VAL A 10 -41.82 40.48 -53.23
N ALA A 11 -40.52 40.41 -53.57
CA ALA A 11 -40.02 40.83 -54.86
C ALA A 11 -40.64 40.03 -56.02
N LEU A 12 -40.76 38.69 -55.83
CA LEU A 12 -41.35 37.82 -56.85
C LEU A 12 -42.84 38.05 -57.02
N ALA A 13 -43.59 38.22 -55.90
CA ALA A 13 -44.99 38.59 -55.95
C ALA A 13 -45.23 39.92 -56.65
N TRP A 14 -44.41 40.92 -56.34
CA TRP A 14 -44.46 42.22 -57.02
C TRP A 14 -44.22 42.09 -58.54
N ALA A 15 -43.22 41.29 -58.95
CA ALA A 15 -42.93 40.99 -60.34
C ALA A 15 -44.13 40.31 -61.08
N VAL A 16 -44.76 39.34 -60.44
CA VAL A 16 -45.96 38.63 -60.97
C VAL A 16 -47.13 39.60 -61.13
N PHE A 17 -47.44 40.42 -60.16
CA PHE A 17 -48.46 41.49 -60.27
C PHE A 17 -48.23 42.44 -61.39
N LYS A 18 -46.95 42.83 -61.62
CA LYS A 18 -46.57 43.79 -62.72
C LYS A 18 -46.63 43.14 -64.08
N ILE A 19 -46.16 41.88 -64.26
CA ILE A 19 -46.16 41.20 -65.57
C ILE A 19 -47.56 40.83 -65.99
N PHE A 20 -48.38 40.28 -65.07
CA PHE A 20 -49.76 39.84 -65.39
C PHE A 20 -50.80 41.03 -65.29
N ARG A 21 -50.36 42.24 -64.96
CA ARG A 21 -51.22 43.45 -64.85
C ARG A 21 -52.40 43.18 -63.92
N ILE A 22 -52.25 42.43 -62.84
CA ILE A 22 -53.30 42.10 -61.88
C ILE A 22 -53.67 43.34 -61.09
N PRO A 23 -54.97 43.73 -61.01
CA PRO A 23 -55.36 44.93 -60.30
C PRO A 23 -55.07 44.67 -58.77
N VAL A 24 -54.34 45.63 -58.16
CA VAL A 24 -54.02 45.61 -56.74
C VAL A 24 -55.31 45.96 -55.94
N ASN A 25 -56.05 44.98 -55.61
CA ASN A 25 -57.27 45.08 -54.77
C ASN A 25 -57.02 44.44 -53.41
N GLN A 26 -57.83 44.79 -52.41
CA GLN A 26 -57.70 44.22 -51.05
C GLN A 26 -57.71 42.66 -51.04
N TRP A 27 -58.53 42.05 -51.93
CA TRP A 27 -58.59 40.59 -52.07
C TRP A 27 -57.34 39.97 -52.73
N THR A 28 -56.79 40.59 -53.74
CA THR A 28 -55.58 40.08 -54.41
C THR A 28 -54.37 40.23 -53.51
N LEU A 29 -54.30 41.31 -52.74
CA LEU A 29 -53.23 41.50 -51.72
C LEU A 29 -53.31 40.46 -50.58
N ALA A 30 -54.53 40.21 -50.10
CA ALA A 30 -54.77 39.21 -49.07
C ALA A 30 -54.40 37.79 -49.52
N THR A 31 -54.77 37.39 -50.75
CA THR A 31 -54.41 36.10 -51.31
C THR A 31 -52.88 35.97 -51.53
N ALA A 32 -52.18 37.00 -51.96
CA ALA A 32 -50.77 36.99 -52.08
C ALA A 32 -50.08 36.90 -50.72
N ALA A 33 -50.56 37.62 -49.74
CA ALA A 33 -50.02 37.52 -48.36
C ALA A 33 -50.22 36.13 -47.76
N LEU A 34 -51.40 35.56 -47.95
CA LEU A 34 -51.74 34.22 -47.44
C LEU A 34 -50.91 33.11 -48.14
N GLY A 35 -50.73 33.23 -49.48
CA GLY A 35 -49.84 32.37 -50.24
C GLY A 35 -48.40 32.48 -49.80
N GLY A 36 -47.94 33.71 -49.44
CA GLY A 36 -46.62 33.92 -48.90
C GLY A 36 -46.41 33.27 -47.55
N VAL A 37 -47.34 33.38 -46.64
CA VAL A 37 -47.29 32.73 -45.35
C VAL A 37 -47.20 31.22 -45.52
N PHE A 38 -48.05 30.62 -46.37
CA PHE A 38 -48.02 29.17 -46.63
C PHE A 38 -46.69 28.69 -47.24
N LEU A 39 -46.19 29.43 -48.24
CA LEU A 39 -44.99 29.03 -48.97
C LEU A 39 -43.74 29.21 -48.10
N VAL A 40 -43.61 30.33 -47.41
CA VAL A 40 -42.46 30.62 -46.53
C VAL A 40 -42.47 29.70 -45.33
N SER A 41 -43.63 29.46 -44.70
CA SER A 41 -43.73 28.53 -43.56
C SER A 41 -43.43 27.09 -43.98
N GLY A 42 -43.91 26.66 -45.14
CA GLY A 42 -43.63 25.32 -45.69
C GLY A 42 -42.14 25.13 -45.96
N LEU A 43 -41.49 26.16 -46.52
CA LEU A 43 -40.05 26.11 -46.84
C LEU A 43 -39.17 26.09 -45.55
N ILE A 44 -39.54 26.89 -44.54
CA ILE A 44 -38.89 26.86 -43.25
C ILE A 44 -39.06 25.52 -42.57
N LEU A 45 -40.27 24.95 -42.63
CA LEU A 45 -40.55 23.64 -42.01
C LEU A 45 -39.77 22.51 -42.73
N LEU A 46 -39.67 22.56 -44.07
CA LEU A 46 -38.88 21.62 -44.85
C LEU A 46 -37.37 21.77 -44.57
N MET A 47 -36.87 23.01 -44.47
CA MET A 47 -35.47 23.24 -44.07
C MET A 47 -35.18 22.72 -42.69
N ASN A 48 -36.04 22.96 -41.70
CA ASN A 48 -35.83 22.48 -40.34
C ASN A 48 -35.91 20.96 -40.22
N TYR A 49 -36.76 20.33 -41.00
CA TYR A 49 -36.86 18.88 -41.06
C TYR A 49 -35.61 18.22 -41.69
N ASN A 50 -35.07 18.76 -42.76
CA ASN A 50 -33.91 18.20 -43.46
C ASN A 50 -32.58 18.56 -42.82
N HIS A 51 -32.51 19.69 -42.10
CA HIS A 51 -31.27 20.19 -41.46
C HIS A 51 -31.56 20.58 -40.00
N PRO A 52 -31.82 19.54 -39.14
CA PRO A 52 -32.01 19.82 -37.73
C PRO A 52 -30.72 20.41 -37.15
N TYR A 53 -30.80 21.57 -36.53
CA TYR A 53 -29.67 22.22 -35.91
C TYR A 53 -29.96 22.47 -34.42
N THR A 54 -28.91 22.46 -33.60
CA THR A 54 -29.01 22.78 -32.18
C THR A 54 -27.93 23.81 -31.84
N PHE A 55 -28.24 24.74 -30.96
CA PHE A 55 -27.28 25.71 -30.42
C PHE A 55 -26.50 25.14 -29.24
N THR A 56 -26.96 24.05 -28.62
CA THR A 56 -26.41 23.47 -27.41
C THR A 56 -26.10 21.98 -27.62
N ALA A 57 -25.19 21.67 -28.54
CA ALA A 57 -24.70 20.30 -28.68
C ALA A 57 -23.61 20.02 -27.65
N GLN A 58 -23.84 19.10 -26.74
CA GLN A 58 -22.86 18.62 -25.77
C GLN A 58 -22.50 17.17 -26.07
N LYS A 59 -21.22 16.90 -26.25
CA LYS A 59 -20.72 15.53 -26.35
C LYS A 59 -20.45 15.02 -24.92
N ALA A 60 -21.33 14.15 -24.40
CA ALA A 60 -21.08 13.47 -23.14
C ALA A 60 -20.03 12.38 -23.37
N VAL A 61 -18.90 12.49 -22.70
CA VAL A 61 -17.84 11.48 -22.71
C VAL A 61 -17.71 10.94 -21.28
N ILE A 62 -17.83 9.62 -21.13
CA ILE A 62 -17.57 8.96 -19.86
C ILE A 62 -16.05 8.89 -19.69
N ALA A 63 -15.50 9.72 -18.80
CA ALA A 63 -14.10 9.67 -18.44
C ALA A 63 -13.95 8.92 -17.12
N ILE A 64 -13.17 7.84 -17.11
CA ILE A 64 -12.83 7.09 -15.91
C ILE A 64 -11.43 7.50 -15.48
N PRO A 65 -11.24 8.17 -14.33
CA PRO A 65 -9.92 8.52 -13.84
C PRO A 65 -9.18 7.26 -13.38
N ILE A 66 -7.97 7.06 -13.88
CA ILE A 66 -7.08 5.99 -13.43
C ILE A 66 -6.09 6.60 -12.44
N THR A 67 -6.24 6.26 -11.17
CA THR A 67 -5.37 6.73 -10.09
C THR A 67 -4.45 5.61 -9.61
N PRO A 68 -3.16 5.89 -9.36
CA PRO A 68 -2.25 4.91 -8.78
C PRO A 68 -2.61 4.65 -7.30
N GLN A 69 -2.27 3.45 -6.81
CA GLN A 69 -2.45 3.09 -5.40
C GLN A 69 -1.43 3.77 -4.47
N VAL A 70 -0.33 4.28 -5.04
CA VAL A 70 0.77 4.91 -4.30
C VAL A 70 1.01 6.31 -4.81
N THR A 71 1.40 7.23 -3.91
CA THR A 71 1.68 8.62 -4.25
C THR A 71 3.12 8.76 -4.76
N GLY A 72 3.31 9.38 -5.91
CA GLY A 72 4.64 9.59 -6.48
C GLY A 72 4.66 10.61 -7.60
N ILE A 73 5.85 10.94 -8.08
CA ILE A 73 6.06 11.81 -9.24
C ILE A 73 5.99 10.92 -10.48
N VAL A 74 5.21 11.33 -11.46
CA VAL A 74 5.13 10.63 -12.75
C VAL A 74 6.40 10.95 -13.55
N THR A 75 7.13 9.90 -13.94
CA THR A 75 8.37 10.02 -14.74
C THR A 75 8.13 9.79 -16.21
N GLU A 76 7.16 8.96 -16.54
CA GLU A 76 6.85 8.60 -17.91
C GLU A 76 5.34 8.43 -18.09
N VAL A 77 4.80 8.96 -19.15
CA VAL A 77 3.39 8.81 -19.56
C VAL A 77 3.37 8.26 -20.99
N THR A 78 2.45 7.36 -21.28
CA THR A 78 2.30 6.84 -22.66
C THR A 78 1.79 7.92 -23.62
N ASP A 79 2.38 8.03 -24.80
CA ASP A 79 1.96 8.99 -25.84
C ASP A 79 0.75 8.54 -26.67
N LYS A 80 0.14 7.41 -26.30
CA LYS A 80 -1.01 6.84 -27.02
C LYS A 80 -2.30 7.56 -26.69
N ASN A 81 -2.47 8.74 -27.27
CA ASN A 81 -3.71 9.50 -27.16
C ASN A 81 -4.77 8.99 -28.14
N ASN A 82 -6.02 8.83 -27.72
CA ASN A 82 -7.14 8.36 -28.54
C ASN A 82 -6.95 6.98 -29.20
N GLN A 83 -6.12 6.11 -28.65
CA GLN A 83 -5.89 4.75 -29.14
C GLN A 83 -6.46 3.73 -28.17
N LEU A 84 -6.77 2.56 -28.72
CA LEU A 84 -7.22 1.42 -27.93
C LEU A 84 -6.03 0.87 -27.14
N ILE A 85 -6.14 0.83 -25.82
CA ILE A 85 -5.12 0.32 -24.90
C ILE A 85 -5.48 -1.10 -24.49
N GLN A 86 -4.53 -2.02 -24.53
CA GLN A 86 -4.75 -3.40 -24.13
C GLN A 86 -4.66 -3.56 -22.60
N LYS A 87 -5.35 -4.56 -22.08
CA LYS A 87 -5.29 -4.90 -20.66
C LYS A 87 -3.86 -5.29 -20.27
N GLY A 88 -3.30 -4.60 -19.27
CA GLY A 88 -1.93 -4.82 -18.79
C GLY A 88 -0.89 -3.88 -19.42
N GLU A 89 -1.29 -3.03 -20.35
CA GLU A 89 -0.39 -2.02 -20.92
C GLU A 89 -0.10 -0.91 -19.92
N VAL A 90 1.18 -0.48 -19.84
CA VAL A 90 1.63 0.55 -18.92
C VAL A 90 1.16 1.92 -19.42
N LEU A 91 0.39 2.61 -18.59
CA LEU A 91 -0.13 3.95 -18.90
C LEU A 91 0.82 5.06 -18.46
N PHE A 92 1.39 4.92 -17.28
CA PHE A 92 2.38 5.84 -16.73
C PHE A 92 3.28 5.11 -15.72
N LYS A 93 4.47 5.64 -15.49
CA LYS A 93 5.43 5.16 -14.49
C LYS A 93 5.64 6.24 -13.43
N LEU A 94 5.72 5.80 -12.19
CA LEU A 94 6.06 6.65 -11.05
C LEU A 94 7.55 6.54 -10.74
N ASP A 95 8.13 7.59 -10.15
CA ASP A 95 9.50 7.58 -9.67
C ASP A 95 9.67 6.49 -8.58
N PRO A 96 10.50 5.46 -8.82
CA PRO A 96 10.69 4.36 -7.89
C PRO A 96 11.68 4.67 -6.76
N VAL A 97 12.46 5.76 -6.85
CA VAL A 97 13.60 6.05 -5.96
C VAL A 97 13.21 5.98 -4.49
N ARG A 98 12.11 6.62 -4.10
CA ARG A 98 11.64 6.61 -2.70
C ARG A 98 11.23 5.22 -2.22
N TYR A 99 10.60 4.44 -3.08
CA TYR A 99 10.14 3.09 -2.76
C TYR A 99 11.30 2.11 -2.72
N GLN A 100 12.25 2.26 -3.66
CA GLN A 100 13.48 1.46 -3.67
C GLN A 100 14.31 1.72 -2.40
N ALA A 101 14.54 2.98 -2.04
CA ALA A 101 15.24 3.34 -0.81
C ALA A 101 14.55 2.76 0.45
N ARG A 102 13.20 2.68 0.45
CA ARG A 102 12.47 2.06 1.54
C ARG A 102 12.66 0.54 1.58
N VAL A 103 12.65 -0.10 0.42
CA VAL A 103 12.93 -1.56 0.31
C VAL A 103 14.35 -1.85 0.78
N ASP A 104 15.35 -1.09 0.32
CA ASP A 104 16.76 -1.26 0.69
C ASP A 104 16.93 -1.09 2.21
N ARG A 105 16.29 -0.09 2.81
CA ARG A 105 16.29 0.09 4.26
C ARG A 105 15.67 -1.10 5.00
N LEU A 106 14.51 -1.57 4.57
CA LEU A 106 13.86 -2.72 5.20
C LEU A 106 14.68 -4.00 5.07
N GLN A 107 15.39 -4.18 3.95
CA GLN A 107 16.31 -5.29 3.77
C GLN A 107 17.51 -5.20 4.71
N ALA A 108 18.08 -4.00 4.90
CA ALA A 108 19.16 -3.77 5.86
C ALA A 108 18.70 -4.03 7.31
N ASP A 109 17.50 -3.57 7.67
CA ASP A 109 16.90 -3.81 8.99
C ASP A 109 16.71 -5.32 9.23
N LEU A 110 16.21 -6.06 8.23
CA LEU A 110 16.04 -7.51 8.28
C LEU A 110 17.37 -8.25 8.43
N MET A 111 18.41 -7.84 7.67
CA MET A 111 19.76 -8.39 7.83
C MET A 111 20.28 -8.17 9.25
N THR A 112 20.10 -6.98 9.80
CA THR A 112 20.54 -6.62 11.16
C THR A 112 19.80 -7.47 12.20
N ALA A 113 18.47 -7.62 12.09
CA ALA A 113 17.67 -8.45 12.98
C ALA A 113 18.12 -9.92 12.94
N THR A 114 18.31 -10.45 11.74
CA THR A 114 18.77 -11.84 11.55
C THR A 114 20.17 -12.06 12.16
N HIS A 115 21.08 -11.09 12.01
CA HIS A 115 22.41 -11.14 12.61
C HIS A 115 22.33 -11.11 14.15
N ASN A 116 21.49 -10.24 14.71
CA ASN A 116 21.30 -10.15 16.16
C ASN A 116 20.74 -11.46 16.73
N ILE A 117 19.77 -12.09 16.08
CA ILE A 117 19.24 -13.41 16.49
C ILE A 117 20.35 -14.47 16.47
N LYS A 118 21.20 -14.47 15.43
CA LYS A 118 22.32 -15.40 15.34
C LYS A 118 23.34 -15.20 16.48
N THR A 119 23.63 -13.94 16.81
CA THR A 119 24.52 -13.59 17.92
C THR A 119 23.93 -14.03 19.26
N LEU A 120 22.66 -13.77 19.52
CA LEU A 120 21.99 -14.22 20.76
C LEU A 120 21.94 -15.73 20.89
N ARG A 121 21.76 -16.47 19.79
CA ARG A 121 21.85 -17.95 19.80
C ARG A 121 23.23 -18.44 20.17
N ALA A 122 24.28 -17.80 19.64
CA ALA A 122 25.64 -18.13 20.02
C ALA A 122 25.92 -17.86 21.49
N GLN A 123 25.49 -16.71 22.02
CA GLN A 123 25.58 -16.36 23.45
C GLN A 123 24.80 -17.34 24.31
N LEU A 124 23.62 -17.78 23.88
CA LEU A 124 22.86 -18.80 24.62
C LEU A 124 23.62 -20.13 24.70
N THR A 125 24.24 -20.54 23.59
CA THR A 125 25.06 -21.78 23.57
C THR A 125 26.26 -21.64 24.49
N GLU A 126 26.91 -20.48 24.53
CA GLU A 126 28.02 -20.19 25.46
C GLU A 126 27.57 -20.22 26.92
N ALA A 127 26.45 -19.58 27.26
CA ALA A 127 25.88 -19.59 28.61
C ALA A 127 25.47 -20.98 29.04
N GLN A 128 24.95 -21.85 28.14
CA GLN A 128 24.67 -23.24 28.37
C GLN A 128 25.94 -24.06 28.71
N ALA A 129 27.00 -23.85 27.93
CA ALA A 129 28.28 -24.51 28.17
C ALA A 129 28.88 -24.07 29.51
N ASN A 130 28.84 -22.79 29.85
CA ASN A 130 29.26 -22.24 31.14
C ASN A 130 28.46 -22.85 32.29
N THR A 131 27.11 -22.91 32.18
CA THR A 131 26.25 -23.53 33.19
C THR A 131 26.62 -25.01 33.38
N THR A 132 26.92 -25.73 32.32
CA THR A 132 27.35 -27.13 32.38
C THR A 132 28.68 -27.26 33.10
N GLN A 133 29.66 -26.40 32.82
CA GLN A 133 30.97 -26.40 33.49
C GLN A 133 30.83 -26.10 35.00
N VAL A 134 30.11 -25.03 35.36
CA VAL A 134 29.89 -24.62 36.75
C VAL A 134 29.11 -25.70 37.55
N SER A 135 28.12 -26.35 36.91
CA SER A 135 27.38 -27.45 37.54
C SER A 135 28.22 -28.69 37.78
N ALA A 136 29.11 -29.04 36.85
CA ALA A 136 30.06 -30.14 37.03
C ALA A 136 30.99 -29.89 38.23
N GLU A 137 31.48 -28.67 38.39
CA GLU A 137 32.32 -28.28 39.51
C GLU A 137 31.53 -28.31 40.85
N ARG A 138 30.27 -27.80 40.84
CA ARG A 138 29.38 -27.92 42.01
C ARG A 138 29.19 -29.40 42.41
N ASP A 139 28.98 -30.31 41.44
CA ASP A 139 28.79 -31.74 41.71
C ASP A 139 30.07 -32.39 42.27
N ARG A 140 31.23 -31.93 41.79
CA ARG A 140 32.52 -32.37 42.35
C ARG A 140 32.66 -31.97 43.82
N LEU A 141 32.38 -30.71 44.14
CA LEU A 141 32.43 -30.17 45.49
C LEU A 141 31.38 -30.81 46.42
N PHE A 142 30.18 -31.07 45.89
CA PHE A 142 29.13 -31.79 46.63
C PHE A 142 29.55 -33.22 47.01
N LYS A 143 30.14 -33.96 46.05
CA LYS A 143 30.68 -35.30 46.33
C LYS A 143 31.80 -35.25 47.36
N ASN A 144 32.62 -34.19 47.33
CA ASN A 144 33.67 -33.99 48.31
C ASN A 144 33.09 -33.76 49.70
N TYR A 145 32.13 -32.81 49.83
CA TYR A 145 31.43 -32.53 51.08
C TYR A 145 30.74 -33.78 51.64
N GLN A 146 30.08 -34.59 50.76
CA GLN A 146 29.49 -35.87 51.19
C GLN A 146 30.52 -36.88 51.73
N ARG A 147 31.75 -36.91 51.19
CA ARG A 147 32.82 -37.75 51.69
C ARG A 147 33.24 -37.34 53.08
N TYR A 148 33.37 -36.06 53.34
CA TYR A 148 33.70 -35.53 54.66
C TYR A 148 32.60 -35.84 55.66
N LEU A 149 31.34 -35.66 55.33
CA LEU A 149 30.21 -36.05 56.19
C LEU A 149 30.17 -37.53 56.51
N LYS A 150 30.38 -38.39 55.52
CA LYS A 150 30.44 -39.84 55.78
C LYS A 150 31.61 -40.25 56.65
N GLY A 151 32.76 -39.60 56.46
CA GLY A 151 33.95 -39.84 57.24
C GLY A 151 33.79 -39.42 58.71
N SER A 152 33.07 -38.34 58.97
CA SER A 152 32.79 -37.85 60.32
C SER A 152 31.87 -38.77 61.14
N GLN A 153 31.09 -39.59 60.49
CA GLN A 153 30.20 -40.56 61.11
C GLN A 153 30.91 -41.90 61.39
N ALA A 154 32.17 -42.04 60.98
CA ALA A 154 32.95 -43.30 61.28
C ALA A 154 33.42 -43.30 62.74
N ALA A 155 33.70 -44.52 63.23
CA ALA A 155 34.13 -44.72 64.60
C ALA A 155 35.41 -43.96 65.00
N VAL A 156 36.25 -43.65 64.02
CA VAL A 156 37.39 -42.68 64.14
C VAL A 156 37.20 -41.64 63.06
N ASN A 157 36.84 -40.41 63.47
CA ASN A 157 36.67 -39.28 62.55
C ASN A 157 38.07 -38.78 62.10
N PRO A 158 38.45 -38.93 60.85
CA PRO A 158 39.73 -38.48 60.34
C PRO A 158 39.71 -36.95 59.98
N PHE A 159 38.53 -36.29 60.01
CA PHE A 159 38.34 -34.89 59.59
C PHE A 159 38.00 -34.01 60.78
N SER A 160 38.52 -32.78 60.77
CA SER A 160 38.13 -31.75 61.73
C SER A 160 36.75 -31.13 61.36
N GLU A 161 36.01 -30.60 62.35
CA GLU A 161 34.76 -29.88 62.09
C GLU A 161 34.99 -28.71 61.11
N ARG A 162 36.15 -28.07 61.16
CA ARG A 162 36.53 -27.00 60.26
C ARG A 162 36.62 -27.50 58.80
N ASP A 163 37.22 -28.69 58.57
CA ASP A 163 37.34 -29.24 57.20
C ASP A 163 35.96 -29.56 56.60
N ILE A 164 35.03 -29.98 57.45
CA ILE A 164 33.63 -30.25 57.04
C ILE A 164 32.92 -28.95 56.70
N ASP A 165 33.08 -27.92 57.52
CA ASP A 165 32.48 -26.57 57.26
C ASP A 165 33.08 -25.93 56.03
N ASP A 166 34.37 -25.99 55.82
CA ASP A 166 35.05 -25.45 54.62
C ASP A 166 34.55 -26.16 53.36
N ALA A 167 34.40 -27.48 53.39
CA ALA A 167 33.85 -28.27 52.27
C ALA A 167 32.38 -27.89 51.98
N ARG A 168 31.59 -27.64 53.06
CA ARG A 168 30.21 -27.16 52.94
C ARG A 168 30.12 -25.76 52.30
N GLN A 169 30.94 -24.81 52.79
CA GLN A 169 30.96 -23.47 52.29
C GLN A 169 31.38 -23.41 50.82
N ASN A 170 32.40 -24.20 50.43
CA ASN A 170 32.84 -24.30 49.05
C ASN A 170 31.70 -24.83 48.13
N PHE A 171 30.95 -25.87 48.57
CA PHE A 171 29.80 -26.34 47.86
C PHE A 171 28.72 -25.29 47.73
N LEU A 172 28.36 -24.58 48.82
CA LEU A 172 27.31 -23.57 48.80
C LEU A 172 27.67 -22.34 47.92
N ALA A 173 28.93 -21.93 47.95
CA ALA A 173 29.42 -20.88 47.05
C ALA A 173 29.27 -21.28 45.58
N GLN A 174 29.66 -22.49 45.23
CA GLN A 174 29.54 -22.98 43.89
C GLN A 174 28.07 -23.21 43.44
N ASP A 175 27.17 -23.63 44.36
CA ASP A 175 25.75 -23.72 44.08
C ASP A 175 25.11 -22.35 43.78
N ALA A 176 25.58 -21.31 44.48
CA ALA A 176 25.18 -19.92 44.16
C ALA A 176 25.65 -19.50 42.77
N LEU A 177 26.86 -19.88 42.32
CA LEU A 177 27.35 -19.61 40.96
C LEU A 177 26.51 -20.33 39.89
N VAL A 178 26.10 -21.60 40.15
CA VAL A 178 25.20 -22.33 39.23
C VAL A 178 23.86 -21.57 39.10
N LYS A 179 23.28 -21.12 40.21
CA LYS A 179 22.02 -20.35 40.16
C LYS A 179 22.18 -19.07 39.36
N GLY A 180 23.32 -18.38 39.50
CA GLY A 180 23.65 -17.20 38.71
C GLY A 180 23.73 -17.50 37.21
N SER A 181 24.45 -18.57 36.85
CA SER A 181 24.58 -18.94 35.41
C SER A 181 23.27 -19.41 34.78
N VAL A 182 22.39 -20.07 35.54
CA VAL A 182 21.04 -20.44 35.10
C VAL A 182 20.18 -19.18 34.87
N ALA A 183 20.29 -18.19 35.76
CA ALA A 183 19.56 -16.92 35.60
C ALA A 183 20.04 -16.14 34.37
N GLU A 184 21.35 -16.09 34.10
CA GLU A 184 21.94 -15.51 32.91
C GLU A 184 21.44 -16.20 31.61
N GLN A 185 21.45 -17.54 31.61
CA GLN A 185 20.89 -18.32 30.49
C GLN A 185 19.41 -17.99 30.26
N ALA A 186 18.60 -17.89 31.31
CA ALA A 186 17.18 -17.54 31.22
C ALA A 186 16.97 -16.10 30.68
N GLN A 187 17.85 -15.17 31.07
CA GLN A 187 17.82 -13.81 30.55
C GLN A 187 18.08 -13.76 29.05
N ILE A 188 19.12 -14.43 28.56
CA ILE A 188 19.45 -14.50 27.12
C ILE A 188 18.32 -15.17 26.34
N GLN A 189 17.75 -16.27 26.89
CA GLN A 189 16.60 -16.94 26.28
C GLN A 189 15.39 -15.99 26.15
N SER A 190 15.07 -15.26 27.18
CA SER A 190 13.98 -14.27 27.16
C SER A 190 14.20 -13.16 26.12
N GLN A 191 15.44 -12.69 25.97
CA GLN A 191 15.81 -11.71 24.94
C GLN A 191 15.62 -12.31 23.52
N LEU A 192 16.05 -13.56 23.33
CA LEU A 192 15.86 -14.25 22.06
C LEU A 192 14.38 -14.41 21.72
N ASP A 193 13.57 -14.85 22.66
CA ASP A 193 12.13 -15.05 22.48
C ASP A 193 11.41 -13.72 22.17
N SER A 194 11.81 -12.64 22.84
CA SER A 194 11.23 -11.30 22.56
C SER A 194 11.55 -10.78 21.16
N MET A 195 12.76 -11.03 20.68
CA MET A 195 13.16 -10.64 19.31
C MET A 195 12.42 -11.48 18.26
N VAL A 196 12.34 -12.79 18.43
CA VAL A 196 11.64 -13.68 17.49
C VAL A 196 10.15 -13.33 17.42
N ASN A 197 9.51 -13.08 18.55
CA ASN A 197 8.10 -12.67 18.59
C ASN A 197 7.88 -11.28 17.98
N GLY A 198 8.80 -10.34 18.22
CA GLY A 198 8.77 -9.00 17.62
C GLY A 198 8.90 -9.05 16.10
N GLU A 199 9.79 -9.88 15.58
CA GLU A 199 9.98 -10.06 14.13
C GLU A 199 8.73 -10.69 13.47
N GLN A 200 8.12 -11.69 14.10
CA GLN A 200 6.88 -12.31 13.64
C GLN A 200 5.72 -11.29 13.60
N SER A 201 5.62 -10.40 14.58
CA SER A 201 4.57 -9.38 14.61
C SER A 201 4.77 -8.33 13.52
N GLN A 202 6.01 -7.95 13.19
CA GLN A 202 6.31 -7.04 12.09
C GLN A 202 6.00 -7.64 10.71
N ILE A 203 6.30 -8.92 10.50
CA ILE A 203 5.99 -9.63 9.26
C ILE A 203 4.47 -9.73 9.04
N VAL A 204 3.70 -9.96 10.11
CA VAL A 204 2.23 -10.02 10.05
C VAL A 204 1.63 -8.64 9.73
N SER A 205 2.21 -7.56 10.24
CA SER A 205 1.73 -6.18 9.97
C SER A 205 2.03 -5.68 8.54
N LEU A 206 2.91 -6.36 7.80
CA LEU A 206 3.31 -6.03 6.43
C LEU A 206 2.55 -6.83 5.35
N ARG A 207 1.67 -7.75 5.76
CA ARG A 207 0.75 -8.49 4.88
C ARG A 207 -0.63 -7.85 4.83
#